data_89ead2e52407f280bf609840221dcfe2
#
_entry.id   89ead2e52407f280bf609840221dcfe2
#
_cell.length_a   1.000
_cell.length_b   1.000
_cell.length_c   1.000
_cell.angle_alpha   90.00
_cell.angle_beta   90.00
_cell.angle_gamma   90.00
#
_symmetry.space_group_name_H-M   'P 1'
#
loop_
_entity.id
_entity.type
_entity.pdbx_description
1 polymer ?
#
loop_
_entity_poly.entity_id
_entity_poly.type
_entity_poly.pdbx_seq_one_letter_code
_entity_poly.pdbx_strand_id
1 'polypeptide(L)'
;MRRFLNLSGGFSVRVRLLVLGALVASLVLLPATASASELIDRNATNIVLKVNRQGVALLSYRARGKQWNVLASGAVNAISPTTARKQVEFKLDYSGGWGTAKKDLWKTFVNACQPYDGPELHWLVNACKAADGSYWAVQAWQRMLPNYGLDPNAKQSVWELRLSHWSGPIAVLDVKLNWAYRSFDHMFGSFTYLGKPVYGFKSKPSGEPLDTFGRNLYVDTYNSRYGSGWKRENSFLTHRGTGLFCYGFYSHGSRPVGKGQRYRASIIGPGVTPDLFWMGDAPGPFDAALDRTANDELNALGDPLCRGR
;
A
#
# COMPACT_ATOMS: atom_id res chain seq x y z
N MET A 1 16.44 -73.72 28.40
CA MET A 1 17.32 -72.59 28.74
C MET A 1 17.41 -71.64 27.55
N ARG A 2 16.65 -70.53 27.50
CA ARG A 2 16.81 -69.40 26.54
C ARG A 2 16.53 -68.12 27.33
N ARG A 3 17.53 -67.28 27.46
CA ARG A 3 17.48 -66.00 28.11
C ARG A 3 16.93 -64.97 27.11
N PHE A 4 15.88 -64.27 27.50
CA PHE A 4 15.39 -63.08 26.82
C PHE A 4 16.15 -61.85 27.33
N LEU A 5 16.82 -61.13 26.46
CA LEU A 5 17.42 -59.82 26.72
C LEU A 5 16.36 -58.73 26.46
N ASN A 6 16.02 -58.04 27.52
CA ASN A 6 15.18 -56.82 27.46
C ASN A 6 16.10 -55.62 27.16
N LEU A 7 15.90 -54.99 26.02
CA LEU A 7 16.52 -53.74 25.69
C LEU A 7 15.46 -52.61 25.82
N SER A 8 15.42 -51.99 26.99
CA SER A 8 14.67 -50.76 27.21
C SER A 8 15.54 -49.56 26.77
N GLY A 9 15.33 -49.09 25.54
CA GLY A 9 15.95 -47.86 25.04
C GLY A 9 15.22 -46.63 25.56
N GLY A 10 15.74 -45.98 26.59
CA GLY A 10 15.27 -44.70 27.07
C GLY A 10 15.60 -43.60 26.07
N PHE A 11 14.65 -43.17 25.27
CA PHE A 11 14.80 -41.98 24.44
C PHE A 11 14.75 -40.75 25.35
N SER A 12 15.86 -40.05 25.40
CA SER A 12 16.14 -38.93 26.29
C SER A 12 15.15 -37.77 26.10
N VAL A 13 14.52 -37.33 27.19
CA VAL A 13 13.66 -36.15 27.28
C VAL A 13 14.36 -34.89 26.77
N ARG A 14 15.68 -34.83 26.74
CA ARG A 14 16.46 -33.69 26.23
C ARG A 14 16.34 -33.46 24.75
N VAL A 15 16.09 -34.49 23.92
CA VAL A 15 15.94 -34.34 22.48
C VAL A 15 14.56 -33.70 22.14
N ARG A 16 13.52 -34.00 22.94
CA ARG A 16 12.17 -33.40 22.72
C ARG A 16 12.12 -31.91 23.06
N LEU A 17 12.88 -31.47 24.06
CA LEU A 17 12.97 -30.03 24.41
C LEU A 17 13.74 -29.22 23.38
N LEU A 18 14.75 -29.77 22.74
CA LEU A 18 15.48 -29.10 21.66
C LEU A 18 14.67 -28.96 20.38
N VAL A 19 13.84 -29.94 20.05
CA VAL A 19 12.96 -29.88 18.88
C VAL A 19 11.81 -28.87 19.08
N LEU A 20 11.22 -28.80 20.28
CA LEU A 20 10.23 -27.79 20.61
C LEU A 20 10.82 -26.36 20.60
N GLY A 21 12.05 -26.19 21.11
CA GLY A 21 12.74 -24.90 21.08
C GLY A 21 13.04 -24.41 19.66
N ALA A 22 13.40 -25.31 18.74
CA ALA A 22 13.63 -24.99 17.33
C ALA A 22 12.33 -24.64 16.58
N LEU A 23 11.20 -25.27 16.92
CA LEU A 23 9.90 -24.95 16.32
C LEU A 23 9.34 -23.59 16.78
N VAL A 24 9.57 -23.20 18.01
CA VAL A 24 9.13 -21.88 18.53
C VAL A 24 10.00 -20.75 18.00
N ALA A 25 11.29 -20.97 17.77
CA ALA A 25 12.20 -19.98 17.19
C ALA A 25 11.91 -19.70 15.71
N SER A 26 11.31 -20.64 14.97
CA SER A 26 10.97 -20.46 13.55
C SER A 26 9.67 -19.67 13.33
N LEU A 27 8.87 -19.39 14.34
CA LEU A 27 7.61 -18.67 14.22
C LEU A 27 7.74 -17.14 14.35
N VAL A 28 8.92 -16.58 14.56
CA VAL A 28 9.10 -15.14 14.83
C VAL A 28 9.70 -14.36 13.66
N LEU A 29 10.02 -15.02 12.56
CA LEU A 29 10.47 -14.35 11.33
C LEU A 29 9.34 -14.23 10.32
N LEU A 30 8.27 -13.52 10.68
CA LEU A 30 7.38 -12.97 9.65
C LEU A 30 8.17 -11.88 8.92
N PRO A 31 8.41 -12.02 7.60
CA PRO A 31 9.00 -10.93 6.85
C PRO A 31 8.10 -9.71 7.00
N ALA A 32 8.64 -8.61 7.51
CA ALA A 32 7.96 -7.33 7.46
C ALA A 32 7.62 -7.07 6.00
N THR A 33 6.35 -6.98 5.67
CA THR A 33 5.90 -6.60 4.33
C THR A 33 6.41 -5.19 4.10
N ALA A 34 7.29 -5.01 3.13
CA ALA A 34 7.75 -3.70 2.71
C ALA A 34 6.51 -2.90 2.30
N SER A 35 6.06 -2.01 3.18
CA SER A 35 4.92 -1.13 2.94
C SER A 35 5.39 0.10 2.19
N ALA A 36 4.56 0.64 1.33
CA ALA A 36 4.85 1.86 0.58
C ALA A 36 4.92 3.08 1.51
N SER A 37 3.87 3.86 1.65
CA SER A 37 3.71 4.72 2.82
C SER A 37 3.52 3.86 4.06
N GLU A 38 4.01 4.29 5.20
CA GLU A 38 3.88 3.50 6.43
C GLU A 38 2.46 3.57 6.98
N LEU A 39 1.85 2.42 7.18
CA LEU A 39 0.56 2.33 7.86
C LEU A 39 0.74 2.58 9.36
N ILE A 40 0.29 3.74 9.83
CA ILE A 40 0.39 4.11 11.24
C ILE A 40 -0.76 3.52 12.06
N ASP A 41 -2.01 3.71 11.61
CA ASP A 41 -3.18 3.20 12.32
C ASP A 41 -4.42 3.17 11.39
N ARG A 42 -5.54 2.72 11.92
CA ARG A 42 -6.82 2.69 11.23
C ARG A 42 -7.89 3.45 12.01
N ASN A 43 -8.81 4.07 11.26
CA ASN A 43 -9.92 4.84 11.80
C ASN A 43 -9.46 5.93 12.82
N ALA A 44 -8.32 6.55 12.54
CA ALA A 44 -7.77 7.61 13.35
C ALA A 44 -8.51 8.95 13.12
N THR A 45 -8.60 9.75 14.17
CA THR A 45 -9.20 11.08 14.18
C THR A 45 -8.31 12.08 14.92
N ASN A 46 -8.56 13.40 14.75
CA ASN A 46 -7.80 14.47 15.40
C ASN A 46 -6.29 14.35 15.15
N ILE A 47 -5.92 14.18 13.88
CA ILE A 47 -4.57 13.88 13.46
C ILE A 47 -3.76 15.17 13.37
N VAL A 48 -2.61 15.20 14.04
CA VAL A 48 -1.64 16.30 14.00
C VAL A 48 -0.26 15.74 13.69
N LEU A 49 0.42 16.36 12.73
CA LEU A 49 1.81 16.08 12.38
C LEU A 49 2.68 17.25 12.86
N LYS A 50 3.79 16.94 13.51
CA LYS A 50 4.87 17.88 13.84
C LYS A 50 6.19 17.24 13.43
N VAL A 51 7.17 18.04 13.04
CA VAL A 51 8.53 17.56 12.75
C VAL A 51 9.52 18.48 13.46
N ASN A 52 10.49 17.92 14.17
CA ASN A 52 11.51 18.72 14.84
C ASN A 52 12.70 19.02 13.92
N ARG A 53 13.67 19.82 14.39
CA ARG A 53 14.87 20.18 13.62
C ARG A 53 15.77 18.99 13.31
N GLN A 54 15.66 17.89 14.06
CA GLN A 54 16.42 16.65 13.84
C GLN A 54 15.76 15.71 12.83
N GLY A 55 14.66 16.12 12.18
CA GLY A 55 13.95 15.30 11.21
C GLY A 55 13.14 14.16 11.84
N VAL A 56 12.83 14.22 13.13
CA VAL A 56 11.92 13.28 13.78
C VAL A 56 10.49 13.81 13.64
N ALA A 57 9.57 12.99 13.19
CA ALA A 57 8.15 13.32 13.16
C ALA A 57 7.44 12.84 14.44
N LEU A 58 6.49 13.64 14.91
CA LEU A 58 5.52 13.28 15.94
C LEU A 58 4.12 13.32 15.34
N LEU A 59 3.45 12.16 15.36
CA LEU A 59 2.05 12.05 15.04
C LEU A 59 1.23 11.94 16.33
N SER A 60 0.28 12.86 16.51
CA SER A 60 -0.67 12.81 17.61
C SER A 60 -2.06 12.58 17.03
N TYR A 61 -2.79 11.56 17.48
CA TYR A 61 -4.10 11.21 16.96
C TYR A 61 -4.91 10.40 18.00
N ARG A 62 -6.22 10.26 17.75
CA ARG A 62 -7.10 9.37 18.53
C ARG A 62 -7.50 8.17 17.69
N ALA A 63 -7.30 6.97 18.24
CA ALA A 63 -7.75 5.71 17.65
C ALA A 63 -8.00 4.69 18.75
N ARG A 64 -8.96 3.78 18.54
CA ARG A 64 -9.26 2.71 19.49
C ARG A 64 -9.54 3.24 20.91
N GLY A 65 -10.24 4.38 21.00
CA GLY A 65 -10.60 5.02 22.28
C GLY A 65 -9.44 5.69 23.03
N LYS A 66 -8.23 5.74 22.47
CA LYS A 66 -7.03 6.29 23.12
C LYS A 66 -6.43 7.44 22.32
N GLN A 67 -5.69 8.31 23.03
CA GLN A 67 -4.76 9.25 22.42
C GLN A 67 -3.42 8.54 22.18
N TRP A 68 -2.90 8.68 20.98
CA TRP A 68 -1.59 8.16 20.56
C TRP A 68 -0.64 9.29 20.25
N ASN A 69 0.63 9.12 20.60
CA ASN A 69 1.73 10.02 20.27
C ASN A 69 2.87 9.15 19.74
N VAL A 70 3.00 9.06 18.42
CA VAL A 70 3.94 8.18 17.74
C VAL A 70 5.10 9.00 17.22
N LEU A 71 6.32 8.62 17.59
CA LEU A 71 7.53 9.19 17.00
C LEU A 71 7.96 8.33 15.80
N ALA A 72 8.28 8.99 14.71
CA ALA A 72 8.76 8.34 13.50
C ALA A 72 10.08 8.98 13.03
N SER A 73 11.04 8.17 12.60
CA SER A 73 12.33 8.64 12.11
C SER A 73 12.99 7.65 11.15
N GLY A 74 13.99 8.07 10.44
CA GLY A 74 15.02 7.25 9.80
C GLY A 74 14.83 6.92 8.33
N ALA A 75 13.63 6.93 7.76
CA ALA A 75 13.42 6.61 6.36
C ALA A 75 13.18 7.87 5.52
N VAL A 76 13.86 7.98 4.40
CA VAL A 76 13.67 9.01 3.37
C VAL A 76 13.76 8.34 2.02
N ASN A 77 12.79 8.61 1.15
CA ASN A 77 12.68 8.07 -0.20
C ASN A 77 12.64 6.52 -0.25
N ALA A 78 12.03 6.02 -1.29
CA ALA A 78 12.09 4.60 -1.61
C ALA A 78 13.43 4.25 -2.26
N ILE A 79 13.89 3.04 -2.01
CA ILE A 79 15.02 2.43 -2.71
C ILE A 79 14.57 1.12 -3.37
N SER A 80 15.28 0.69 -4.40
CA SER A 80 15.03 -0.63 -4.99
C SER A 80 15.51 -1.72 -4.02
N PRO A 81 14.62 -2.59 -3.53
CA PRO A 81 15.03 -3.71 -2.69
C PRO A 81 15.79 -4.74 -3.53
N THR A 82 16.76 -5.40 -2.91
CA THR A 82 17.53 -6.50 -3.48
C THR A 82 17.54 -7.68 -2.51
N THR A 83 18.16 -8.79 -2.88
CA THR A 83 18.38 -9.92 -1.96
C THR A 83 19.24 -9.54 -0.75
N ALA A 84 20.16 -8.58 -0.92
CA ALA A 84 21.07 -8.10 0.11
C ALA A 84 20.58 -6.85 0.84
N ARG A 85 19.58 -6.14 0.30
CA ARG A 85 19.11 -4.86 0.82
C ARG A 85 17.58 -4.77 0.76
N LYS A 86 16.95 -4.65 1.91
CA LYS A 86 15.51 -4.40 2.03
C LYS A 86 15.15 -2.95 1.65
N GLN A 87 13.86 -2.71 1.42
CA GLN A 87 13.32 -1.37 1.33
C GLN A 87 13.56 -0.60 2.65
N VAL A 88 13.67 0.72 2.56
CA VAL A 88 13.74 1.58 3.74
C VAL A 88 12.43 1.54 4.53
N GLU A 89 12.54 1.62 5.84
CA GLU A 89 11.42 1.58 6.79
C GLU A 89 11.60 2.65 7.86
N PHE A 90 10.50 3.15 8.40
CA PHE A 90 10.54 4.02 9.56
C PHE A 90 10.89 3.25 10.83
N LYS A 91 11.60 3.94 11.75
CA LYS A 91 11.66 3.55 13.15
C LYS A 91 10.49 4.21 13.86
N LEU A 92 9.50 3.41 14.27
CA LEU A 92 8.30 3.89 14.93
C LEU A 92 8.37 3.61 16.45
N ASP A 93 8.05 4.63 17.24
CA ASP A 93 7.91 4.52 18.69
C ASP A 93 6.51 4.97 19.12
N TYR A 94 5.62 4.00 19.30
CA TYR A 94 4.24 4.21 19.73
C TYR A 94 4.09 4.62 21.20
N SER A 95 5.18 4.63 21.95
CA SER A 95 5.21 5.07 23.35
C SER A 95 5.47 6.59 23.51
N GLY A 96 5.68 7.30 22.39
CA GLY A 96 5.96 8.73 22.40
C GLY A 96 7.32 9.11 23.00
N GLY A 97 8.28 8.20 22.96
CA GLY A 97 9.64 8.38 23.46
C GLY A 97 9.99 7.50 24.66
N TRP A 98 9.01 6.96 25.36
CA TRP A 98 9.30 6.11 26.51
C TRP A 98 10.05 4.83 26.14
N GLY A 99 9.71 4.23 24.98
CA GLY A 99 10.37 3.03 24.46
C GLY A 99 11.85 3.26 24.16
N THR A 100 12.17 4.37 23.56
CA THR A 100 13.52 4.70 23.05
C THR A 100 14.36 5.48 24.07
N ALA A 101 13.80 6.49 24.72
CA ALA A 101 14.54 7.46 25.54
C ALA A 101 14.18 7.43 27.02
N LYS A 102 13.26 6.54 27.45
CA LYS A 102 12.70 6.47 28.80
C LYS A 102 12.12 7.81 29.29
N LYS A 103 11.62 8.60 28.34
CA LYS A 103 11.02 9.93 28.57
C LYS A 103 9.82 10.12 27.65
N ASP A 104 8.84 10.87 28.09
CA ASP A 104 7.69 11.32 27.28
C ASP A 104 8.13 12.45 26.31
N LEU A 105 8.89 12.13 25.29
CA LEU A 105 9.43 13.12 24.35
C LEU A 105 8.34 13.95 23.67
N TRP A 106 7.17 13.37 23.46
CA TRP A 106 6.02 14.05 22.88
C TRP A 106 5.56 15.29 23.69
N LYS A 107 5.77 15.30 25.01
CA LYS A 107 5.38 16.42 25.86
C LYS A 107 6.26 17.67 25.65
N THR A 108 7.50 17.48 25.31
CA THR A 108 8.49 18.54 25.09
C THR A 108 8.86 18.72 23.62
N PHE A 109 8.04 18.18 22.72
CA PHE A 109 8.35 18.16 21.30
C PHE A 109 8.20 19.56 20.68
N VAL A 110 9.30 20.11 20.17
CA VAL A 110 9.32 21.41 19.51
C VAL A 110 9.12 21.23 18.02
N ASN A 111 8.03 21.76 17.50
CA ASN A 111 7.73 21.73 16.08
C ASN A 111 8.62 22.72 15.30
N ALA A 112 9.22 22.24 14.22
CA ALA A 112 10.01 23.04 13.29
C ALA A 112 9.49 22.92 11.83
N CYS A 113 8.27 22.36 11.65
CA CYS A 113 7.62 22.30 10.36
C CYS A 113 7.50 23.67 9.71
N GLN A 114 7.86 23.74 8.44
CA GLN A 114 7.53 24.85 7.57
C GLN A 114 6.27 24.54 6.74
N PRO A 115 5.59 25.54 6.18
CA PRO A 115 4.47 25.30 5.27
C PRO A 115 4.87 24.34 4.14
N TYR A 116 3.94 23.44 3.83
CA TYR A 116 4.13 22.50 2.74
C TYR A 116 4.04 23.20 1.38
N ASP A 117 5.05 23.07 0.56
CA ASP A 117 5.18 23.61 -0.79
C ASP A 117 5.48 22.51 -1.83
N GLY A 118 5.25 21.25 -1.47
CA GLY A 118 5.46 20.07 -2.31
C GLY A 118 4.32 19.79 -3.29
N PRO A 119 4.37 18.66 -4.01
CA PRO A 119 3.33 18.26 -4.96
C PRO A 119 1.97 18.05 -4.27
N GLU A 120 0.90 18.28 -5.03
CA GLU A 120 -0.46 18.00 -4.54
C GLU A 120 -0.63 16.51 -4.22
N LEU A 121 -1.24 16.24 -3.07
CA LEU A 121 -1.50 14.89 -2.59
C LEU A 121 -2.99 14.70 -2.31
N HIS A 122 -3.57 13.65 -2.86
CA HIS A 122 -4.95 13.28 -2.55
C HIS A 122 -5.09 12.80 -1.10
N TRP A 123 -6.22 13.15 -0.48
CA TRP A 123 -6.53 12.80 0.92
C TRP A 123 -5.44 13.19 1.92
N LEU A 124 -4.80 14.29 1.64
CA LEU A 124 -3.86 14.89 2.55
C LEU A 124 -4.58 15.38 3.83
N VAL A 125 -4.10 14.93 4.97
CA VAL A 125 -4.58 15.38 6.29
C VAL A 125 -3.69 16.46 6.83
N ASN A 126 -2.37 16.25 6.72
CA ASN A 126 -1.37 17.19 7.17
C ASN A 126 -0.05 16.94 6.43
N ALA A 127 0.67 18.01 6.14
CA ALA A 127 2.02 17.92 5.58
C ALA A 127 2.88 19.09 6.02
N CYS A 128 4.18 18.89 5.97
CA CYS A 128 5.12 19.97 6.22
C CYS A 128 6.45 19.74 5.48
N LYS A 129 7.19 20.82 5.30
CA LYS A 129 8.56 20.82 4.88
C LYS A 129 9.45 20.81 6.11
N ALA A 130 10.34 19.85 6.22
CA ALA A 130 11.32 19.75 7.29
C ALA A 130 12.49 20.72 7.10
N ALA A 131 13.29 20.90 8.14
CA ALA A 131 14.42 21.83 8.11
C ALA A 131 15.52 21.46 7.11
N ASP A 132 15.62 20.18 6.74
CA ASP A 132 16.54 19.66 5.73
C ASP A 132 16.00 19.75 4.29
N GLY A 133 14.80 20.32 4.11
CA GLY A 133 14.12 20.43 2.82
C GLY A 133 13.33 19.21 2.38
N SER A 134 13.34 18.12 3.16
CA SER A 134 12.47 16.96 2.92
C SER A 134 11.03 17.26 3.27
N TYR A 135 10.12 16.40 2.80
CA TYR A 135 8.68 16.51 3.03
C TYR A 135 8.17 15.37 3.89
N TRP A 136 7.35 15.72 4.85
CA TRP A 136 6.56 14.77 5.62
C TRP A 136 5.08 14.97 5.30
N ALA A 137 4.36 13.88 5.07
CA ALA A 137 2.92 13.94 4.85
C ALA A 137 2.20 12.80 5.54
N VAL A 138 0.98 13.12 5.95
CA VAL A 138 0.01 12.16 6.49
C VAL A 138 -1.20 12.18 5.57
N GLN A 139 -1.53 11.03 5.01
CA GLN A 139 -2.72 10.80 4.20
C GLN A 139 -3.68 9.90 4.97
N ALA A 140 -4.98 10.16 4.86
CA ALA A 140 -6.02 9.28 5.42
C ALA A 140 -7.07 8.99 4.36
N TRP A 141 -7.23 7.72 4.00
CA TRP A 141 -8.14 7.34 2.94
C TRP A 141 -8.84 6.02 3.22
N GLN A 142 -10.04 5.90 2.69
CA GLN A 142 -10.85 4.71 2.86
C GLN A 142 -10.37 3.59 1.94
N ARG A 143 -10.20 2.42 2.52
CA ARG A 143 -9.86 1.19 1.80
C ARG A 143 -10.82 0.07 2.19
N MET A 144 -11.22 -0.69 1.21
CA MET A 144 -11.82 -2.01 1.43
C MET A 144 -10.71 -3.05 1.52
N LEU A 145 -10.73 -3.87 2.55
CA LEU A 145 -9.82 -5.01 2.65
C LEU A 145 -10.17 -6.04 1.57
N PRO A 146 -9.20 -6.84 1.10
CA PRO A 146 -9.45 -7.92 0.14
C PRO A 146 -10.54 -8.86 0.64
N ASN A 147 -11.44 -9.25 -0.23
CA ASN A 147 -12.55 -10.15 0.07
C ASN A 147 -12.38 -11.55 -0.53
N TYR A 148 -11.36 -11.76 -1.36
CA TYR A 148 -11.03 -13.05 -1.97
C TYR A 148 -12.23 -13.75 -2.66
N GLY A 149 -13.06 -12.98 -3.36
CA GLY A 149 -14.24 -13.48 -4.06
C GLY A 149 -15.53 -13.56 -3.22
N LEU A 150 -15.47 -13.19 -1.95
CA LEU A 150 -16.66 -13.06 -1.10
C LEU A 150 -17.25 -11.66 -1.23
N ASP A 151 -18.54 -11.51 -0.98
CA ASP A 151 -19.17 -10.18 -0.94
C ASP A 151 -18.55 -9.33 0.18
N PRO A 152 -18.09 -8.10 -0.12
CA PRO A 152 -17.50 -7.23 0.88
C PRO A 152 -18.55 -6.82 1.92
N ASN A 153 -18.14 -6.80 3.18
CA ASN A 153 -18.99 -6.32 4.28
C ASN A 153 -18.43 -5.02 4.91
N ALA A 154 -19.26 -4.33 5.68
CA ALA A 154 -18.89 -3.04 6.26
C ALA A 154 -17.66 -3.10 7.19
N LYS A 155 -17.39 -4.25 7.82
CA LYS A 155 -16.23 -4.42 8.71
C LYS A 155 -14.90 -4.43 7.95
N GLN A 156 -14.92 -4.68 6.65
CA GLN A 156 -13.73 -4.66 5.80
C GLN A 156 -13.38 -3.24 5.33
N SER A 157 -14.31 -2.30 5.49
CA SER A 157 -14.07 -0.90 5.13
C SER A 157 -13.38 -0.18 6.28
N VAL A 158 -12.20 0.33 6.06
CA VAL A 158 -11.38 1.02 7.06
C VAL A 158 -10.77 2.29 6.49
N TRP A 159 -10.56 3.28 7.33
CA TRP A 159 -9.72 4.43 7.02
C TRP A 159 -8.29 4.13 7.45
N GLU A 160 -7.36 4.17 6.54
CA GLU A 160 -5.94 3.97 6.83
C GLU A 160 -5.25 5.31 6.99
N LEU A 161 -4.56 5.48 8.12
CA LEU A 161 -3.67 6.61 8.37
C LEU A 161 -2.26 6.22 7.96
N ARG A 162 -1.71 6.93 6.98
CA ARG A 162 -0.43 6.61 6.38
C ARG A 162 0.55 7.78 6.44
N LEU A 163 1.82 7.46 6.71
CA LEU A 163 2.92 8.41 6.83
C LEU A 163 3.89 8.25 5.68
N SER A 164 4.33 9.37 5.14
CA SER A 164 5.33 9.44 4.08
C SER A 164 6.44 10.44 4.43
N HIS A 165 7.66 10.16 3.95
CA HIS A 165 8.83 11.03 4.10
C HIS A 165 9.70 10.93 2.85
N TRP A 166 9.83 12.03 2.12
CA TRP A 166 10.57 12.05 0.86
C TRP A 166 11.26 13.38 0.58
N SER A 167 12.18 13.36 -0.36
CA SER A 167 12.78 14.54 -0.98
C SER A 167 12.82 14.35 -2.50
N GLY A 168 12.74 15.45 -3.25
CA GLY A 168 12.71 15.38 -4.71
C GLY A 168 11.38 14.89 -5.28
N PRO A 169 11.36 14.30 -6.50
CA PRO A 169 10.15 13.93 -7.18
C PRO A 169 9.43 12.75 -6.50
N ILE A 170 8.10 12.74 -6.62
CA ILE A 170 7.25 11.60 -6.28
C ILE A 170 7.03 10.71 -7.49
N ALA A 171 6.42 9.54 -7.27
CA ALA A 171 5.99 8.67 -8.36
C ALA A 171 4.90 9.34 -9.21
N VAL A 172 4.80 8.92 -10.47
CA VAL A 172 3.82 9.41 -11.44
C VAL A 172 2.84 8.30 -11.77
N LEU A 173 1.56 8.60 -11.62
CA LEU A 173 0.44 7.75 -12.01
C LEU A 173 -0.35 8.47 -13.10
N ASP A 174 -0.34 7.90 -14.30
CA ASP A 174 -1.14 8.35 -15.44
C ASP A 174 -2.21 7.30 -15.76
N VAL A 175 -3.50 7.70 -15.77
CA VAL A 175 -4.62 6.79 -15.93
C VAL A 175 -5.65 7.35 -16.87
N LYS A 176 -6.18 6.50 -17.72
CA LYS A 176 -7.36 6.76 -18.56
C LYS A 176 -8.46 5.75 -18.22
N LEU A 177 -9.69 6.19 -18.29
CA LEU A 177 -10.89 5.35 -18.18
C LEU A 177 -11.76 5.59 -19.38
N ASN A 178 -12.09 4.54 -20.13
CA ASN A 178 -12.93 4.63 -21.33
C ASN A 178 -13.55 3.26 -21.63
N TRP A 179 -14.39 3.21 -22.65
CA TRP A 179 -14.76 1.95 -23.28
C TRP A 179 -13.58 1.40 -24.05
N ALA A 180 -13.28 0.10 -23.85
CA ALA A 180 -12.28 -0.63 -24.59
C ALA A 180 -12.60 -2.12 -24.61
N TYR A 181 -11.77 -2.93 -25.26
CA TYR A 181 -11.89 -4.39 -25.37
C TYR A 181 -13.27 -4.85 -25.89
N ARG A 182 -13.80 -4.15 -26.88
CA ARG A 182 -15.15 -4.43 -27.42
C ARG A 182 -16.23 -4.35 -26.34
N SER A 183 -16.43 -3.13 -25.82
CA SER A 183 -17.52 -2.77 -24.93
C SER A 183 -17.32 -2.99 -23.41
N PHE A 184 -16.11 -3.00 -22.90
CA PHE A 184 -15.89 -3.00 -21.46
C PHE A 184 -15.56 -1.61 -20.94
N ASP A 185 -16.06 -1.23 -19.77
CA ASP A 185 -15.51 -0.15 -18.96
C ASP A 185 -14.07 -0.55 -18.63
N HIS A 186 -13.11 0.26 -19.05
CA HIS A 186 -11.72 -0.13 -19.01
C HIS A 186 -10.83 0.97 -18.47
N MET A 187 -10.02 0.64 -17.46
CA MET A 187 -9.00 1.51 -16.90
C MET A 187 -7.63 1.04 -17.39
N PHE A 188 -6.83 1.96 -17.91
CA PHE A 188 -5.46 1.68 -18.31
C PHE A 188 -4.56 2.88 -18.06
N GLY A 189 -3.27 2.63 -17.90
CA GLY A 189 -2.34 3.70 -17.60
C GLY A 189 -0.93 3.20 -17.31
N SER A 190 -0.12 4.07 -16.75
CA SER A 190 1.25 3.79 -16.38
C SER A 190 1.55 4.25 -14.96
N PHE A 191 2.52 3.57 -14.33
CA PHE A 191 3.06 3.95 -13.04
C PHE A 191 4.58 3.92 -13.05
N THR A 192 5.19 5.06 -12.77
CA THR A 192 6.65 5.23 -12.80
C THR A 192 7.18 5.95 -11.55
N TYR A 193 8.42 5.66 -11.17
CA TYR A 193 9.15 6.41 -10.15
C TYR A 193 10.60 6.62 -10.59
N LEU A 194 11.06 7.86 -10.55
CA LEU A 194 12.39 8.27 -11.06
C LEU A 194 12.62 7.82 -12.52
N GLY A 195 11.58 7.96 -13.35
CA GLY A 195 11.60 7.59 -14.77
C GLY A 195 11.65 6.08 -15.04
N LYS A 196 11.50 5.23 -14.03
CA LYS A 196 11.48 3.77 -14.16
C LYS A 196 10.10 3.21 -13.87
N PRO A 197 9.66 2.17 -14.61
CA PRO A 197 8.43 1.46 -14.29
C PRO A 197 8.45 0.93 -12.86
N VAL A 198 7.32 1.06 -12.17
CA VAL A 198 7.11 0.44 -10.85
C VAL A 198 6.15 -0.72 -11.01
N TYR A 199 6.57 -1.87 -10.53
CA TYR A 199 5.83 -3.11 -10.67
C TYR A 199 5.12 -3.48 -9.39
N GLY A 200 4.06 -4.24 -9.52
CA GLY A 200 3.46 -4.94 -8.41
C GLY A 200 4.32 -6.10 -7.89
N PHE A 201 3.81 -6.82 -6.91
CA PHE A 201 4.52 -7.97 -6.37
C PHE A 201 4.60 -9.11 -7.38
N LYS A 202 5.79 -9.65 -7.56
CA LYS A 202 6.00 -11.01 -7.97
C LYS A 202 6.48 -11.78 -6.74
N SER A 203 5.63 -12.54 -6.11
CA SER A 203 6.06 -13.38 -5.01
C SER A 203 6.89 -14.55 -5.53
N LYS A 204 8.08 -14.73 -4.97
CA LYS A 204 8.72 -16.05 -4.92
C LYS A 204 7.89 -16.97 -4.00
N PRO A 205 8.09 -18.27 -3.99
CA PRO A 205 7.54 -19.16 -2.97
C PRO A 205 7.84 -18.71 -1.55
N SER A 206 8.94 -17.98 -1.34
CA SER A 206 9.33 -17.33 -0.07
C SER A 206 8.56 -16.05 0.26
N GLY A 207 7.67 -15.56 -0.62
CA GLY A 207 6.91 -14.32 -0.41
C GLY A 207 7.67 -13.03 -0.70
N GLU A 208 8.93 -13.09 -1.12
CA GLU A 208 9.74 -11.90 -1.38
C GLU A 208 9.34 -11.19 -2.68
N PRO A 209 9.28 -9.84 -2.69
CA PRO A 209 9.08 -9.09 -3.92
C PRO A 209 10.29 -9.22 -4.83
N LEU A 210 10.04 -9.39 -6.12
CA LEU A 210 11.09 -9.58 -7.14
C LEU A 210 11.37 -8.35 -7.98
N ASP A 211 10.65 -7.29 -7.77
CA ASP A 211 10.66 -6.15 -8.65
C ASP A 211 11.20 -4.89 -7.98
N THR A 212 11.32 -3.85 -8.77
CA THR A 212 11.73 -2.54 -8.30
C THR A 212 10.57 -1.92 -7.49
N PHE A 213 10.81 -1.68 -6.21
CA PHE A 213 9.90 -1.08 -5.25
C PHE A 213 8.70 -1.91 -4.81
N GLY A 214 8.32 -2.98 -5.49
CA GLY A 214 7.33 -3.96 -5.05
C GLY A 214 5.97 -3.36 -4.67
N ARG A 215 5.25 -2.73 -5.62
CA ARG A 215 3.98 -2.08 -5.31
C ARG A 215 2.85 -2.60 -6.16
N ASN A 216 1.67 -2.58 -5.53
CA ASN A 216 0.44 -2.97 -6.16
C ASN A 216 -0.41 -1.75 -6.49
N LEU A 217 -1.04 -1.80 -7.63
CA LEU A 217 -2.16 -0.94 -7.97
C LEU A 217 -3.44 -1.64 -7.54
N TYR A 218 -4.31 -0.89 -6.89
CA TYR A 218 -5.64 -1.31 -6.49
C TYR A 218 -6.67 -0.55 -7.29
N VAL A 219 -7.76 -1.24 -7.63
CA VAL A 219 -8.88 -0.69 -8.38
C VAL A 219 -10.14 -0.75 -7.53
N ASP A 220 -10.83 0.37 -7.39
CA ASP A 220 -12.05 0.51 -6.60
C ASP A 220 -13.15 1.19 -7.41
N THR A 221 -14.40 0.90 -7.05
CA THR A 221 -15.59 1.65 -7.50
C THR A 221 -16.29 2.35 -6.35
N TYR A 222 -16.95 3.45 -6.65
CA TYR A 222 -17.72 4.22 -5.68
C TYR A 222 -19.21 4.02 -5.89
N ASN A 223 -19.94 3.71 -4.81
CA ASN A 223 -21.40 3.46 -4.81
C ASN A 223 -21.80 2.39 -5.85
N SER A 224 -21.08 1.29 -5.88
CA SER A 224 -21.39 0.13 -6.72
C SER A 224 -22.36 -0.83 -6.03
N ARG A 225 -22.69 -1.94 -6.70
CA ARG A 225 -23.49 -3.03 -6.11
C ARG A 225 -22.91 -3.57 -4.81
N TYR A 226 -21.61 -3.36 -4.56
CA TYR A 226 -20.96 -3.78 -3.32
C TYR A 226 -21.25 -2.86 -2.14
N GLY A 227 -22.06 -1.81 -2.34
CA GLY A 227 -22.53 -0.91 -1.29
C GLY A 227 -22.01 0.52 -1.45
N SER A 228 -22.35 1.36 -0.47
CA SER A 228 -21.97 2.77 -0.45
C SER A 228 -20.48 2.96 -0.20
N GLY A 229 -19.93 4.09 -0.67
CA GLY A 229 -18.53 4.45 -0.54
C GLY A 229 -17.63 3.67 -1.52
N TRP A 230 -16.32 3.79 -1.31
CA TRP A 230 -15.32 3.09 -2.11
C TRP A 230 -15.25 1.61 -1.77
N LYS A 231 -15.40 0.77 -2.78
CA LYS A 231 -15.37 -0.69 -2.67
C LYS A 231 -14.32 -1.25 -3.61
N ARG A 232 -13.56 -2.23 -3.12
CA ARG A 232 -12.49 -2.87 -3.89
C ARG A 232 -13.06 -3.76 -4.97
N GLU A 233 -12.69 -3.49 -6.23
CA GLU A 233 -12.97 -4.36 -7.37
C GLU A 233 -11.84 -5.38 -7.56
N ASN A 234 -10.60 -4.93 -7.48
CA ASN A 234 -9.44 -5.79 -7.54
C ASN A 234 -8.53 -5.51 -6.34
N SER A 235 -8.22 -6.54 -5.58
CA SER A 235 -7.33 -6.43 -4.44
C SER A 235 -5.87 -6.26 -4.87
N PHE A 236 -5.51 -6.79 -6.05
CA PHE A 236 -4.17 -6.72 -6.58
C PHE A 236 -4.23 -6.64 -8.11
N LEU A 237 -3.74 -5.54 -8.64
CA LEU A 237 -3.41 -5.41 -10.04
C LEU A 237 -1.91 -5.15 -10.14
N THR A 238 -1.19 -6.11 -10.68
CA THR A 238 0.27 -6.03 -10.81
C THR A 238 0.63 -5.97 -12.27
N HIS A 239 1.69 -5.25 -12.57
CA HIS A 239 2.18 -5.11 -13.93
C HIS A 239 3.70 -5.21 -13.97
N ARG A 240 4.23 -5.90 -14.95
CA ARG A 240 5.68 -6.16 -15.08
C ARG A 240 6.23 -5.52 -16.34
N GLY A 241 7.51 -5.20 -16.29
CA GLY A 241 8.31 -4.83 -17.43
C GLY A 241 8.17 -3.37 -17.80
N THR A 242 6.98 -2.89 -18.04
CA THR A 242 6.72 -1.56 -18.61
C THR A 242 6.13 -0.55 -17.62
N GLY A 243 5.60 -1.00 -16.48
CA GLY A 243 4.80 -0.17 -15.57
C GLY A 243 3.42 0.18 -16.12
N LEU A 244 3.04 -0.34 -17.29
CA LEU A 244 1.70 -0.21 -17.85
C LEU A 244 0.73 -1.16 -17.14
N PHE A 245 -0.52 -0.78 -17.06
CA PHE A 245 -1.59 -1.63 -16.54
C PHE A 245 -2.87 -1.45 -17.35
N CYS A 246 -3.72 -2.48 -17.33
CA CYS A 246 -5.03 -2.46 -17.94
C CYS A 246 -5.98 -3.34 -17.13
N TYR A 247 -7.20 -2.85 -16.93
CA TYR A 247 -8.22 -3.56 -16.17
C TYR A 247 -9.62 -3.28 -16.73
N GLY A 248 -10.28 -4.33 -17.21
CA GLY A 248 -11.66 -4.27 -17.66
C GLY A 248 -12.63 -4.54 -16.49
N PHE A 249 -13.64 -3.68 -16.31
CA PHE A 249 -14.62 -3.82 -15.25
C PHE A 249 -15.87 -4.54 -15.73
N TYR A 250 -16.66 -3.84 -16.51
CA TYR A 250 -18.00 -4.29 -16.89
C TYR A 250 -18.17 -4.19 -18.39
N SER A 251 -18.80 -5.19 -18.98
CA SER A 251 -19.27 -5.08 -20.36
C SER A 251 -20.45 -4.12 -20.46
N HIS A 252 -20.62 -3.50 -21.64
CA HIS A 252 -21.76 -2.67 -21.94
C HIS A 252 -23.08 -3.38 -21.60
N GLY A 253 -23.92 -2.72 -20.84
CA GLY A 253 -25.20 -3.26 -20.36
C GLY A 253 -25.12 -4.15 -19.12
N SER A 254 -23.94 -4.54 -18.65
CA SER A 254 -23.74 -5.45 -17.51
C SER A 254 -23.24 -4.78 -16.23
N ARG A 255 -23.24 -3.43 -16.18
CA ARG A 255 -22.87 -2.71 -14.95
C ARG A 255 -23.68 -3.19 -13.76
N PRO A 256 -23.05 -3.35 -12.58
CA PRO A 256 -23.78 -3.73 -11.38
C PRO A 256 -24.91 -2.75 -11.09
N VAL A 257 -26.04 -3.28 -10.67
CA VAL A 257 -27.15 -2.48 -10.12
C VAL A 257 -26.61 -1.72 -8.91
N GLY A 258 -26.77 -0.36 -8.89
CA GLY A 258 -26.12 0.47 -7.85
C GLY A 258 -25.02 1.37 -8.39
N LYS A 259 -24.67 1.18 -9.64
CA LYS A 259 -24.18 2.20 -10.57
C LYS A 259 -22.69 2.48 -10.66
N GLY A 260 -21.81 2.06 -9.81
CA GLY A 260 -20.42 2.47 -9.95
C GLY A 260 -20.33 3.90 -10.54
N GLN A 261 -20.44 4.92 -9.70
CA GLN A 261 -20.53 6.31 -10.19
C GLN A 261 -19.17 6.85 -10.57
N ARG A 262 -18.15 6.40 -9.84
CA ARG A 262 -16.77 6.82 -9.99
C ARG A 262 -15.83 5.64 -9.82
N TYR A 263 -14.69 5.74 -10.43
CA TYR A 263 -13.61 4.76 -10.37
C TYR A 263 -12.37 5.39 -9.78
N ARG A 264 -11.55 4.57 -9.14
CA ARG A 264 -10.30 4.96 -8.51
C ARG A 264 -9.23 3.93 -8.77
N ALA A 265 -8.06 4.39 -9.26
CA ALA A 265 -6.83 3.66 -9.14
C ALA A 265 -6.09 4.18 -7.90
N SER A 266 -5.63 3.30 -7.03
CA SER A 266 -4.82 3.68 -5.87
C SER A 266 -3.55 2.85 -5.84
N ILE A 267 -2.41 3.53 -5.79
CA ILE A 267 -1.11 2.92 -5.67
C ILE A 267 -0.51 3.38 -4.36
N ILE A 268 -0.20 2.42 -3.53
CA ILE A 268 0.61 2.67 -2.36
C ILE A 268 2.02 2.90 -2.88
N GLY A 269 2.53 4.12 -2.77
CA GLY A 269 3.76 4.59 -3.39
C GLY A 269 4.98 3.73 -3.07
N PRO A 270 6.08 3.86 -3.80
CA PRO A 270 7.26 3.05 -3.52
C PRO A 270 7.92 3.45 -2.19
N GLY A 271 8.12 2.50 -1.29
CA GLY A 271 8.76 2.71 0.01
C GLY A 271 8.00 3.69 0.91
N VAL A 272 8.68 4.71 1.39
CA VAL A 272 8.13 5.75 2.27
C VAL A 272 7.59 6.97 1.52
N THR A 273 7.42 6.86 0.21
CA THR A 273 6.85 7.92 -0.62
C THR A 273 5.33 7.98 -0.49
N PRO A 274 4.70 9.10 -0.84
CA PRO A 274 3.25 9.24 -0.77
C PRO A 274 2.48 8.21 -1.58
N ASP A 275 1.28 7.90 -1.10
CA ASP A 275 0.30 7.13 -1.87
C ASP A 275 -0.26 8.00 -3.00
N LEU A 276 -0.48 7.39 -4.15
CA LEU A 276 -1.00 8.05 -5.33
C LEU A 276 -2.39 7.56 -5.63
N PHE A 277 -3.21 8.49 -6.14
CA PHE A 277 -4.58 8.21 -6.52
C PHE A 277 -4.90 8.89 -7.83
N TRP A 278 -5.62 8.18 -8.64
CA TRP A 278 -6.37 8.71 -9.75
C TRP A 278 -7.86 8.42 -9.52
N MET A 279 -8.70 9.36 -9.88
CA MET A 279 -10.16 9.20 -9.81
C MET A 279 -10.79 9.76 -11.07
N GLY A 280 -11.79 9.07 -11.56
CA GLY A 280 -12.60 9.51 -12.71
C GLY A 280 -14.03 9.01 -12.60
N ASP A 281 -14.91 9.69 -13.30
CA ASP A 281 -16.31 9.27 -13.43
C ASP A 281 -16.40 8.04 -14.32
N ALA A 282 -17.43 7.22 -14.11
CA ALA A 282 -17.69 6.08 -14.97
C ALA A 282 -17.88 6.56 -16.42
N PRO A 283 -17.44 5.79 -17.44
CA PRO A 283 -17.71 6.13 -18.84
C PRO A 283 -19.20 6.34 -19.05
N GLY A 284 -19.56 7.31 -19.91
CA GLY A 284 -20.93 7.57 -20.34
C GLY A 284 -21.58 6.36 -21.03
N PRO A 285 -22.63 6.56 -21.80
CA PRO A 285 -23.19 5.54 -22.67
C PRO A 285 -22.12 4.93 -23.57
N PHE A 286 -22.30 3.65 -23.92
CA PHE A 286 -21.33 2.98 -24.81
C PHE A 286 -21.23 3.69 -26.14
N ASP A 287 -20.01 3.96 -26.57
CA ASP A 287 -19.66 4.53 -27.86
C ASP A 287 -18.63 3.63 -28.56
N ALA A 288 -19.05 3.05 -29.67
CA ALA A 288 -18.20 2.14 -30.45
C ALA A 288 -17.02 2.84 -31.14
N ALA A 289 -17.06 4.14 -31.34
CA ALA A 289 -15.93 4.89 -31.90
C ALA A 289 -14.88 5.14 -30.82
N LEU A 290 -15.29 5.53 -29.62
CA LEU A 290 -14.40 5.67 -28.48
C LEU A 290 -13.77 4.32 -28.09
N ASP A 291 -14.54 3.23 -28.12
CA ASP A 291 -14.01 1.87 -27.88
C ASP A 291 -12.92 1.51 -28.89
N ARG A 292 -13.12 1.78 -30.17
CA ARG A 292 -12.06 1.56 -31.19
C ARG A 292 -10.82 2.41 -30.94
N THR A 293 -11.02 3.71 -30.71
CA THR A 293 -9.89 4.62 -30.42
C THR A 293 -9.08 4.16 -29.21
N ALA A 294 -9.71 3.75 -28.12
CA ALA A 294 -9.02 3.24 -26.95
C ALA A 294 -8.27 1.91 -27.23
N ASN A 295 -8.83 1.03 -28.04
CA ASN A 295 -8.12 -0.17 -28.49
C ASN A 295 -6.90 0.14 -29.34
N ASP A 296 -6.97 1.13 -30.22
CA ASP A 296 -5.83 1.60 -31.03
C ASP A 296 -4.74 2.21 -30.16
N GLU A 297 -5.10 3.03 -29.16
CA GLU A 297 -4.17 3.56 -28.17
C GLU A 297 -3.49 2.42 -27.37
N LEU A 298 -4.24 1.42 -26.91
CA LEU A 298 -3.69 0.26 -26.20
C LEU A 298 -2.71 -0.53 -27.07
N ASN A 299 -3.03 -0.71 -28.35
CA ASN A 299 -2.14 -1.39 -29.28
C ASN A 299 -0.85 -0.59 -29.53
N ALA A 300 -0.96 0.75 -29.60
CA ALA A 300 0.20 1.63 -29.79
C ALA A 300 1.16 1.63 -28.59
N LEU A 301 0.70 1.29 -27.39
CA LEU A 301 1.57 1.11 -26.22
C LEU A 301 2.52 -0.07 -26.35
N GLY A 302 2.23 -1.01 -27.24
CA GLY A 302 3.10 -2.15 -27.54
C GLY A 302 3.26 -3.18 -26.43
N ASP A 303 2.48 -3.08 -25.34
CA ASP A 303 2.55 -4.02 -24.23
C ASP A 303 1.68 -5.27 -24.51
N PRO A 304 2.25 -6.48 -24.46
CA PRO A 304 1.49 -7.69 -24.77
C PRO A 304 0.38 -8.01 -23.78
N LEU A 305 0.40 -7.43 -22.58
CA LEU A 305 -0.62 -7.62 -21.55
C LEU A 305 -1.79 -6.64 -21.68
N CYS A 306 -1.61 -5.50 -22.35
CA CYS A 306 -2.59 -4.45 -22.58
C CYS A 306 -2.90 -4.26 -24.06
N ARG A 307 -3.12 -5.32 -24.81
CA ARG A 307 -3.50 -5.22 -26.21
C ARG A 307 -4.98 -4.90 -26.38
N GLY A 308 -5.30 -3.94 -27.24
CA GLY A 308 -6.64 -3.71 -27.74
C GLY A 308 -7.19 -4.93 -28.51
N ARG A 309 -8.50 -5.06 -28.60
CA ARG A 309 -9.20 -6.17 -29.30
C ARG A 309 -10.13 -5.65 -30.37
#